data_7ebff2cc32ca1386beffa5d8b0b190f1
#
_entry.id   7ebff2cc32ca1386beffa5d8b0b190f1
#
_cell.length_a   1.000
_cell.length_b   1.000
_cell.length_c   1.000
_cell.angle_alpha   90.00
_cell.angle_beta   90.00
_cell.angle_gamma   90.00
#
_symmetry.space_group_name_H-M   'P 1'
#
loop_
_entity.id
_entity.type
_entity.pdbx_description
1 polymer ?
#
loop_
_entity_poly.entity_id
_entity_poly.type
_entity_poly.pdbx_seq_one_letter_code
_entity_poly.pdbx_strand_id
1 'polypeptide(L)'
;DRSPSRGLGDVYKRQVYHPQVWTPKEAKKADLLVVALKYNALLPALPSIKEAVGENTVVMSLMNGVDSEEIIAKEVGDSHLLYSVIKIASHKEGKGFYFAPETTIGIIFGELEAPFDSERVQAIEELFGRTEIHFRATKYIREEVWSKYRLNVCNNLPQAILGAGVGCYRDSVHMKAISDKLKEELEAIALAKGIDMSKVENTSTQRSAVPPSARYSTLQDLDAGRQTEIEMFSGALIRMGKELGIPTPYNEYTLSL
;
A
#
# COMPACT_ATOMS: atom_id res chain seq x y z
N ASP A 1 30.09 11.90 6.98
CA ASP A 1 30.45 11.34 5.67
C ASP A 1 29.28 11.52 4.72
N ARG A 2 29.46 12.44 3.77
CA ARG A 2 28.40 12.89 2.87
C ARG A 2 28.49 12.08 1.59
N SER A 3 27.70 11.03 1.45
CA SER A 3 27.52 10.37 0.16
C SER A 3 26.39 11.06 -0.61
N PRO A 4 26.67 11.69 -1.75
CA PRO A 4 25.61 12.31 -2.52
C PRO A 4 24.73 11.25 -3.15
N SER A 5 23.43 11.36 -2.95
CA SER A 5 22.44 10.59 -3.71
C SER A 5 22.44 11.09 -5.15
N ARG A 6 23.05 10.35 -6.05
CA ARG A 6 23.05 10.71 -7.47
C ARG A 6 21.64 10.63 -8.02
N GLY A 7 21.04 11.79 -8.26
CA GLY A 7 19.81 11.94 -9.03
C GLY A 7 18.52 12.28 -8.27
N LEU A 8 18.57 12.37 -6.95
CA LEU A 8 17.50 12.94 -6.14
C LEU A 8 18.18 13.97 -5.25
N GLY A 9 18.21 15.23 -5.68
CA GLY A 9 18.90 16.29 -4.96
C GLY A 9 18.58 16.27 -3.48
N ASP A 10 19.56 16.34 -2.69
CA ASP A 10 19.68 16.65 -1.29
C ASP A 10 20.11 15.54 -0.35
N VAL A 11 20.96 15.99 0.57
CA VAL A 11 21.69 15.19 1.54
C VAL A 11 20.75 14.67 2.60
N TYR A 12 20.51 13.37 2.60
CA TYR A 12 19.80 12.71 3.68
C TYR A 12 20.66 12.56 4.92
N LYS A 13 20.08 12.88 6.07
CA LYS A 13 20.66 12.51 7.36
C LYS A 13 20.81 10.98 7.39
N ARG A 14 22.03 10.48 7.36
CA ARG A 14 22.30 9.07 7.53
C ARG A 14 22.09 8.75 9.01
N GLN A 15 20.92 8.23 9.35
CA GLN A 15 20.62 7.77 10.69
C GLN A 15 20.84 6.25 10.74
N VAL A 16 21.49 5.78 11.79
CA VAL A 16 21.63 4.34 12.06
C VAL A 16 20.71 4.02 13.22
N TYR A 17 19.72 3.20 12.95
CA TYR A 17 18.79 2.70 13.96
C TYR A 17 19.17 1.29 14.37
N HIS A 18 19.12 1.04 15.66
CA HIS A 18 19.27 -0.30 16.24
C HIS A 18 17.93 -0.65 16.91
N PRO A 19 16.91 -1.06 16.15
CA PRO A 19 15.63 -1.40 16.73
C PRO A 19 15.78 -2.61 17.65
N GLN A 20 15.04 -2.62 18.74
CA GLN A 20 14.91 -3.83 19.57
C GLN A 20 14.12 -4.87 18.78
N VAL A 21 14.63 -6.07 18.72
CA VAL A 21 13.99 -7.21 18.05
C VAL A 21 13.52 -8.18 19.11
N TRP A 22 12.22 -8.45 19.10
CA TRP A 22 11.58 -9.39 20.01
C TRP A 22 10.81 -10.45 19.24
N THR A 23 10.76 -11.64 19.79
CA THR A 23 9.78 -12.64 19.35
C THR A 23 8.38 -12.21 19.84
N PRO A 24 7.29 -12.70 19.22
CA PRO A 24 5.94 -12.41 19.70
C PRO A 24 5.72 -12.71 21.19
N LYS A 25 6.39 -13.75 21.71
CA LYS A 25 6.32 -14.11 23.15
C LYS A 25 7.02 -13.13 24.07
N GLU A 26 8.09 -12.51 23.58
CA GLU A 26 8.87 -11.52 24.33
C GLU A 26 8.28 -10.11 24.21
N ALA A 27 7.60 -9.84 23.08
CA ALA A 27 6.92 -8.57 22.88
C ALA A 27 5.79 -8.42 23.91
N LYS A 28 5.80 -7.28 24.62
CA LYS A 28 4.64 -6.88 25.41
C LYS A 28 3.51 -6.49 24.46
N LYS A 29 2.27 -6.55 24.94
CA LYS A 29 1.13 -6.04 24.21
C LYS A 29 1.39 -4.57 23.83
N ALA A 30 1.42 -4.29 22.55
CA ALA A 30 1.74 -2.97 22.02
C ALA A 30 0.50 -2.06 22.01
N ASP A 31 0.68 -0.76 22.20
CA ASP A 31 -0.40 0.21 21.98
C ASP A 31 -0.69 0.36 20.48
N LEU A 32 0.36 0.33 19.64
CA LEU A 32 0.27 0.34 18.18
C LEU A 32 1.06 -0.82 17.60
N LEU A 33 0.40 -1.63 16.78
CA LEU A 33 1.02 -2.68 15.95
C LEU A 33 0.93 -2.31 14.48
N VAL A 34 2.06 -2.11 13.82
CA VAL A 34 2.14 -1.86 12.39
C VAL A 34 2.49 -3.16 11.66
N VAL A 35 1.61 -3.61 10.77
CA VAL A 35 1.82 -4.78 9.91
C VAL A 35 2.32 -4.30 8.54
N ALA A 36 3.58 -4.60 8.22
CA ALA A 36 4.24 -4.21 6.97
C ALA A 36 4.98 -5.40 6.37
N LEU A 37 4.24 -6.36 5.85
CA LEU A 37 4.72 -7.63 5.31
C LEU A 37 4.49 -7.70 3.81
N LYS A 38 5.18 -8.62 3.13
CA LYS A 38 4.76 -9.07 1.81
C LYS A 38 3.51 -9.95 1.94
N TYR A 39 2.62 -9.90 0.95
CA TYR A 39 1.30 -10.54 1.03
C TYR A 39 1.34 -12.04 1.35
N ASN A 40 2.25 -12.78 0.73
CA ASN A 40 2.44 -14.20 0.98
C ASN A 40 2.95 -14.54 2.39
N ALA A 41 3.47 -13.55 3.12
CA ALA A 41 3.90 -13.72 4.51
C ALA A 41 2.77 -13.40 5.52
N LEU A 42 1.64 -12.83 5.09
CA LEU A 42 0.58 -12.40 6.00
C LEU A 42 -0.07 -13.58 6.71
N LEU A 43 -0.57 -14.57 5.97
CA LEU A 43 -1.26 -15.73 6.57
C LEU A 43 -0.36 -16.48 7.56
N PRO A 44 0.91 -16.80 7.25
CA PRO A 44 1.82 -17.40 8.22
C PRO A 44 2.09 -16.53 9.45
N ALA A 45 1.98 -15.20 9.34
CA ALA A 45 2.24 -14.27 10.44
C ALA A 45 1.04 -14.05 11.37
N LEU A 46 -0.17 -14.44 10.98
CA LEU A 46 -1.39 -14.19 11.76
C LEU A 46 -1.30 -14.67 13.22
N PRO A 47 -0.77 -15.86 13.54
CA PRO A 47 -0.60 -16.27 14.94
C PRO A 47 0.28 -15.32 15.74
N SER A 48 1.37 -14.82 15.14
CA SER A 48 2.28 -13.85 15.76
C SER A 48 1.64 -12.48 15.94
N ILE A 49 0.86 -12.04 14.96
CA ILE A 49 0.08 -10.80 15.05
C ILE A 49 -0.91 -10.90 16.23
N LYS A 50 -1.68 -11.99 16.28
CA LYS A 50 -2.64 -12.25 17.37
C LYS A 50 -1.97 -12.25 18.75
N GLU A 51 -0.79 -12.86 18.87
CA GLU A 51 -0.04 -12.90 20.12
C GLU A 51 0.43 -11.50 20.58
N ALA A 52 0.75 -10.61 19.63
CA ALA A 52 1.19 -9.25 19.91
C ALA A 52 0.05 -8.28 20.24
N VAL A 53 -1.20 -8.59 19.89
CA VAL A 53 -2.37 -7.74 20.14
C VAL A 53 -2.87 -7.93 21.56
N GLY A 54 -3.04 -6.82 22.29
CA GLY A 54 -3.69 -6.73 23.61
C GLY A 54 -5.04 -6.04 23.50
N GLU A 55 -5.73 -5.86 24.60
CA GLU A 55 -7.08 -5.31 24.68
C GLU A 55 -7.22 -3.94 23.99
N ASN A 56 -6.23 -3.08 24.14
CA ASN A 56 -6.24 -1.70 23.62
C ASN A 56 -5.29 -1.50 22.42
N THR A 57 -4.75 -2.56 21.85
CA THR A 57 -3.82 -2.45 20.71
C THR A 57 -4.55 -1.94 19.46
N VAL A 58 -4.06 -0.85 18.87
CA VAL A 58 -4.46 -0.42 17.54
C VAL A 58 -3.59 -1.14 16.52
N VAL A 59 -4.20 -1.74 15.50
CA VAL A 59 -3.51 -2.44 14.41
C VAL A 59 -3.66 -1.65 13.11
N MET A 60 -2.55 -1.28 12.49
CA MET A 60 -2.50 -0.61 11.19
C MET A 60 -1.80 -1.50 10.18
N SER A 61 -2.42 -1.75 9.02
CA SER A 61 -1.77 -2.42 7.91
C SER A 61 -1.21 -1.39 6.94
N LEU A 62 0.11 -1.41 6.73
CA LEU A 62 0.78 -0.61 5.70
C LEU A 62 1.14 -1.45 4.47
N MET A 63 0.49 -2.60 4.33
CA MET A 63 0.64 -3.47 3.17
C MET A 63 0.00 -2.84 1.93
N ASN A 64 0.35 -3.35 0.76
CA ASN A 64 -0.39 -3.04 -0.46
C ASN A 64 -1.71 -3.84 -0.47
N GLY A 65 -2.56 -3.60 -1.45
CA GLY A 65 -3.84 -4.31 -1.61
C GLY A 65 -4.98 -3.65 -0.86
N VAL A 66 -6.07 -4.41 -0.68
CA VAL A 66 -7.34 -3.93 -0.12
C VAL A 66 -7.99 -4.92 0.86
N ASP A 67 -7.36 -6.07 1.11
CA ASP A 67 -7.93 -7.17 1.89
C ASP A 67 -7.10 -7.55 3.13
N SER A 68 -5.94 -6.92 3.35
CA SER A 68 -5.08 -7.25 4.50
C SER A 68 -5.75 -6.98 5.84
N GLU A 69 -6.48 -5.88 5.96
CA GLU A 69 -7.20 -5.52 7.18
C GLU A 69 -8.32 -6.52 7.48
N GLU A 70 -9.09 -6.93 6.46
CA GLU A 70 -10.14 -7.94 6.61
C GLU A 70 -9.56 -9.31 7.00
N ILE A 71 -8.37 -9.66 6.48
CA ILE A 71 -7.68 -10.90 6.83
C ILE A 71 -7.21 -10.85 8.29
N ILE A 72 -6.61 -9.75 8.72
CA ILE A 72 -6.13 -9.57 10.10
C ILE A 72 -7.30 -9.52 11.08
N ALA A 73 -8.38 -8.82 10.72
CA ALA A 73 -9.57 -8.65 11.56
C ALA A 73 -10.21 -9.98 11.95
N LYS A 74 -10.19 -11.00 11.07
CA LYS A 74 -10.69 -12.35 11.36
C LYS A 74 -9.96 -13.01 12.54
N GLU A 75 -8.72 -12.62 12.82
CA GLU A 75 -7.91 -13.18 13.91
C GLU A 75 -7.93 -12.34 15.18
N VAL A 76 -7.98 -11.01 15.04
CA VAL A 76 -7.85 -10.10 16.18
C VAL A 76 -9.13 -9.34 16.53
N GLY A 77 -10.08 -9.28 15.61
CA GLY A 77 -11.34 -8.51 15.71
C GLY A 77 -11.25 -7.16 15.01
N ASP A 78 -12.38 -6.72 14.43
CA ASP A 78 -12.48 -5.45 13.69
C ASP A 78 -12.18 -4.23 14.56
N SER A 79 -12.51 -4.30 15.85
CA SER A 79 -12.31 -3.20 16.81
C SER A 79 -10.84 -2.78 16.96
N HIS A 80 -9.91 -3.67 16.66
CA HIS A 80 -8.48 -3.36 16.69
C HIS A 80 -7.98 -2.63 15.46
N LEU A 81 -8.68 -2.75 14.31
CA LEU A 81 -8.18 -2.24 13.04
C LEU A 81 -8.43 -0.73 12.90
N LEU A 82 -7.37 0.01 12.61
CA LEU A 82 -7.44 1.36 12.07
C LEU A 82 -6.94 1.30 10.62
N TYR A 83 -7.86 1.48 9.68
CA TYR A 83 -7.54 1.35 8.27
C TYR A 83 -6.49 2.35 7.85
N SER A 84 -5.53 1.90 7.02
CA SER A 84 -4.39 2.74 6.67
C SER A 84 -3.81 2.39 5.31
N VAL A 85 -3.12 3.35 4.72
CA VAL A 85 -2.38 3.20 3.48
C VAL A 85 -1.13 4.06 3.51
N ILE A 86 0.00 3.53 3.05
CA ILE A 86 1.20 4.32 2.85
C ILE A 86 1.37 4.69 1.37
N LYS A 87 1.57 5.97 1.08
CA LYS A 87 1.83 6.49 -0.27
C LYS A 87 3.24 7.09 -0.32
N ILE A 88 4.18 6.26 -0.73
CA ILE A 88 5.60 6.58 -0.83
C ILE A 88 6.19 5.97 -2.10
N ALA A 89 6.99 6.74 -2.83
CA ALA A 89 7.85 6.23 -3.89
C ALA A 89 9.24 5.99 -3.30
N SER A 90 9.61 4.73 -3.13
CA SER A 90 10.91 4.34 -2.57
C SER A 90 11.55 3.23 -3.39
N HIS A 91 12.87 3.16 -3.33
CA HIS A 91 13.62 2.04 -3.88
C HIS A 91 14.72 1.60 -2.93
N LYS A 92 15.14 0.37 -3.08
CA LYS A 92 16.25 -0.21 -2.32
C LYS A 92 17.51 -0.24 -3.19
N GLU A 93 18.61 0.29 -2.68
CA GLU A 93 19.91 0.18 -3.31
C GLU A 93 20.91 -0.34 -2.27
N GLY A 94 21.46 -1.53 -2.52
CA GLY A 94 22.31 -2.22 -1.55
C GLY A 94 21.59 -2.49 -0.23
N LYS A 95 22.10 -1.92 0.86
CA LYS A 95 21.50 -2.00 2.21
C LYS A 95 20.65 -0.78 2.57
N GLY A 96 20.56 0.21 1.68
CA GLY A 96 19.82 1.45 1.91
C GLY A 96 18.44 1.47 1.27
N PHE A 97 17.56 2.29 1.84
CA PHE A 97 16.27 2.63 1.25
C PHE A 97 16.30 4.13 0.95
N TYR A 98 15.83 4.49 -0.23
CA TYR A 98 15.83 5.87 -0.73
C TYR A 98 14.42 6.29 -1.10
N PHE A 99 14.04 7.47 -0.69
CA PHE A 99 12.78 8.13 -1.04
C PHE A 99 12.96 9.64 -0.99
N ALA A 100 12.07 10.40 -1.62
CA ALA A 100 12.06 11.85 -1.58
C ALA A 100 11.02 12.32 -0.54
N PRO A 101 11.44 12.82 0.63
CA PRO A 101 10.52 13.28 1.67
C PRO A 101 9.53 14.32 1.16
N GLU A 102 9.99 15.28 0.36
CA GLU A 102 9.22 16.43 -0.12
C GLU A 102 8.04 16.02 -1.02
N THR A 103 8.15 14.88 -1.70
CA THR A 103 7.11 14.34 -2.58
C THR A 103 6.34 13.17 -1.96
N THR A 104 6.73 12.76 -0.75
CA THR A 104 6.11 11.66 -0.03
C THR A 104 4.82 12.15 0.64
N ILE A 105 3.70 11.52 0.33
CA ILE A 105 2.41 11.76 1.01
C ILE A 105 2.45 11.16 2.41
N GLY A 106 3.09 10.00 2.57
CA GLY A 106 3.26 9.33 3.85
C GLY A 106 2.12 8.36 4.19
N ILE A 107 1.76 8.31 5.46
CA ILE A 107 0.75 7.40 6.00
C ILE A 107 -0.59 8.13 6.06
N ILE A 108 -1.62 7.56 5.44
CA ILE A 108 -3.00 8.02 5.53
C ILE A 108 -3.78 6.96 6.30
N PHE A 109 -4.58 7.37 7.25
CA PHE A 109 -5.36 6.46 8.09
C PHE A 109 -6.69 7.05 8.52
N GLY A 110 -7.59 6.23 9.02
CA GLY A 110 -8.87 6.69 9.51
C GLY A 110 -9.83 5.58 9.88
N GLU A 111 -10.93 5.98 10.49
CA GLU A 111 -12.06 5.09 10.76
C GLU A 111 -12.88 4.84 9.50
N LEU A 112 -13.45 3.63 9.37
CA LEU A 112 -14.40 3.32 8.31
C LEU A 112 -15.75 3.99 8.54
N GLU A 113 -16.11 4.24 9.80
CA GLU A 113 -17.39 4.79 10.25
C GLU A 113 -17.18 5.87 11.29
N ALA A 114 -18.17 6.73 11.46
CA ALA A 114 -18.14 7.77 12.49
C ALA A 114 -18.14 7.17 13.92
N PRO A 115 -17.46 7.82 14.88
CA PRO A 115 -16.78 9.11 14.75
C PRO A 115 -15.41 8.97 14.06
N PHE A 116 -15.15 9.85 13.08
CA PHE A 116 -13.91 9.83 12.31
C PHE A 116 -12.70 10.42 13.05
N ASP A 117 -12.95 11.14 14.13
CA ASP A 117 -11.97 11.74 15.03
C ASP A 117 -11.90 10.99 16.38
N SER A 118 -11.97 9.66 16.30
CA SER A 118 -11.95 8.79 17.49
C SER A 118 -10.70 8.99 18.35
N GLU A 119 -10.74 8.59 19.61
CA GLU A 119 -9.61 8.70 20.54
C GLU A 119 -8.35 8.01 19.99
N ARG A 120 -8.50 6.88 19.30
CA ARG A 120 -7.36 6.19 18.68
C ARG A 120 -6.80 6.92 17.47
N VAL A 121 -7.63 7.60 16.66
CA VAL A 121 -7.17 8.48 15.59
C VAL A 121 -6.34 9.61 16.17
N GLN A 122 -6.86 10.30 17.21
CA GLN A 122 -6.15 11.39 17.87
C GLN A 122 -4.83 10.93 18.50
N ALA A 123 -4.81 9.75 19.13
CA ALA A 123 -3.59 9.18 19.71
C ALA A 123 -2.50 8.89 18.65
N ILE A 124 -2.90 8.39 17.47
CA ILE A 124 -1.96 8.16 16.36
C ILE A 124 -1.47 9.48 15.77
N GLU A 125 -2.34 10.48 15.62
CA GLU A 125 -1.93 11.83 15.18
C GLU A 125 -0.93 12.45 16.15
N GLU A 126 -1.16 12.34 17.46
CA GLU A 126 -0.21 12.81 18.48
C GLU A 126 1.12 12.06 18.40
N LEU A 127 1.08 10.72 18.25
CA LEU A 127 2.28 9.90 18.13
C LEU A 127 3.11 10.30 16.91
N PHE A 128 2.51 10.37 15.72
CA PHE A 128 3.21 10.70 14.49
C PHE A 128 3.62 12.17 14.44
N GLY A 129 2.85 13.08 15.05
CA GLY A 129 3.19 14.50 15.18
C GLY A 129 4.48 14.79 15.96
N ARG A 130 4.97 13.80 16.74
CA ARG A 130 6.27 13.87 17.42
C ARG A 130 7.44 13.38 16.55
N THR A 131 7.17 13.01 15.32
CA THR A 131 8.15 12.43 14.39
C THR A 131 8.23 13.26 13.10
N GLU A 132 9.18 12.92 12.22
CA GLU A 132 9.30 13.50 10.88
C GLU A 132 8.45 12.71 9.83
N ILE A 133 7.59 11.79 10.26
CA ILE A 133 6.72 11.01 9.38
C ILE A 133 5.63 11.92 8.84
N HIS A 134 5.47 11.95 7.52
CA HIS A 134 4.31 12.58 6.91
C HIS A 134 3.08 11.69 7.11
N PHE A 135 2.02 12.28 7.61
CA PHE A 135 0.77 11.54 7.85
C PHE A 135 -0.46 12.44 7.69
N ARG A 136 -1.61 11.80 7.55
CA ARG A 136 -2.90 12.48 7.50
C ARG A 136 -4.01 11.53 7.94
N ALA A 137 -4.89 11.99 8.83
CA ALA A 137 -6.16 11.34 9.09
C ALA A 137 -7.20 11.71 8.04
N THR A 138 -8.13 10.82 7.72
CA THR A 138 -9.22 11.07 6.76
C THR A 138 -10.43 10.19 7.02
N LYS A 139 -11.62 10.74 6.79
CA LYS A 139 -12.87 9.98 6.76
C LYS A 139 -13.09 9.19 5.46
N TYR A 140 -12.20 9.35 4.49
CA TYR A 140 -12.24 8.69 3.20
C TYR A 140 -11.14 7.64 3.05
N ILE A 141 -10.77 6.98 4.14
CA ILE A 141 -9.67 6.02 4.14
C ILE A 141 -9.89 4.85 3.19
N ARG A 142 -11.13 4.38 3.05
CA ARG A 142 -11.48 3.31 2.12
C ARG A 142 -11.18 3.71 0.67
N GLU A 143 -11.57 4.91 0.30
CA GLU A 143 -11.32 5.49 -1.02
C GLU A 143 -9.82 5.70 -1.27
N GLU A 144 -9.06 6.12 -0.25
CA GLU A 144 -7.60 6.29 -0.34
C GLU A 144 -6.87 4.97 -0.59
N VAL A 145 -7.28 3.90 0.10
CA VAL A 145 -6.76 2.53 -0.10
C VAL A 145 -7.04 2.07 -1.53
N TRP A 146 -8.30 2.19 -1.98
CA TRP A 146 -8.70 1.80 -3.34
C TRP A 146 -8.06 2.64 -4.44
N SER A 147 -7.83 3.91 -4.20
CA SER A 147 -7.10 4.78 -5.15
C SER A 147 -5.66 4.30 -5.35
N LYS A 148 -4.96 3.88 -4.28
CA LYS A 148 -3.64 3.28 -4.39
C LYS A 148 -3.70 1.91 -5.05
N TYR A 149 -4.70 1.09 -4.72
CA TYR A 149 -4.91 -0.21 -5.32
C TYR A 149 -5.15 -0.11 -6.84
N ARG A 150 -5.91 0.88 -7.29
CA ARG A 150 -6.08 1.18 -8.72
C ARG A 150 -4.74 1.45 -9.40
N LEU A 151 -3.85 2.23 -8.78
CA LEU A 151 -2.50 2.43 -9.30
C LEU A 151 -1.75 1.10 -9.45
N ASN A 152 -1.83 0.25 -8.43
CA ASN A 152 -1.13 -1.04 -8.44
C ASN A 152 -1.67 -1.97 -9.54
N VAL A 153 -2.98 -2.10 -9.68
CA VAL A 153 -3.59 -2.98 -10.69
C VAL A 153 -3.40 -2.42 -12.10
N CYS A 154 -3.74 -1.15 -12.33
CA CYS A 154 -3.82 -0.60 -13.68
C CYS A 154 -2.47 -0.14 -14.24
N ASN A 155 -1.47 0.12 -13.38
CA ASN A 155 -0.18 0.62 -13.82
C ASN A 155 0.96 -0.35 -13.53
N ASN A 156 1.00 -1.00 -12.35
CA ASN A 156 2.12 -1.90 -12.06
C ASN A 156 2.06 -3.18 -12.88
N LEU A 157 0.85 -3.78 -13.01
CA LEU A 157 0.72 -5.08 -13.65
C LEU A 157 1.02 -5.05 -15.16
N PRO A 158 0.41 -4.14 -15.97
CA PRO A 158 0.76 -4.08 -17.39
C PRO A 158 2.23 -3.78 -17.63
N GLN A 159 2.86 -2.93 -16.80
CA GLN A 159 4.28 -2.66 -16.88
C GLN A 159 5.12 -3.91 -16.61
N ALA A 160 4.71 -4.71 -15.61
CA ALA A 160 5.38 -5.95 -15.27
C ALA A 160 5.33 -6.97 -16.41
N ILE A 161 4.17 -7.13 -17.04
CA ILE A 161 3.97 -8.04 -18.20
C ILE A 161 4.90 -7.68 -19.36
N LEU A 162 5.06 -6.38 -19.67
CA LEU A 162 5.85 -5.93 -20.81
C LEU A 162 7.33 -5.68 -20.48
N GLY A 163 7.73 -5.72 -19.22
CA GLY A 163 9.09 -5.38 -18.81
C GLY A 163 9.50 -3.93 -19.11
N ALA A 164 8.53 -3.01 -19.28
CA ALA A 164 8.75 -1.66 -19.78
C ALA A 164 8.68 -0.62 -18.66
N GLY A 165 9.41 0.50 -18.80
CA GLY A 165 9.31 1.65 -17.89
C GLY A 165 7.98 2.40 -18.00
N VAL A 166 7.71 3.32 -17.06
CA VAL A 166 6.46 4.10 -16.97
C VAL A 166 6.11 4.87 -18.26
N GLY A 167 7.11 5.24 -19.06
CA GLY A 167 6.90 5.91 -20.35
C GLY A 167 6.02 5.13 -21.33
N CYS A 168 5.93 3.80 -21.20
CA CYS A 168 5.12 2.95 -22.08
C CYS A 168 3.64 3.34 -22.14
N TYR A 169 3.07 3.92 -21.08
CA TYR A 169 1.67 4.38 -21.07
C TYR A 169 1.42 5.60 -21.94
N ARG A 170 2.44 6.42 -22.17
CA ARG A 170 2.39 7.56 -23.10
C ARG A 170 2.71 7.13 -24.51
N ASP A 171 3.66 6.20 -24.65
CA ASP A 171 4.29 5.89 -25.94
C ASP A 171 3.55 4.76 -26.69
N SER A 172 2.61 4.04 -26.04
CA SER A 172 1.85 2.94 -26.63
C SER A 172 0.35 3.03 -26.36
N VAL A 173 -0.43 3.18 -27.39
CA VAL A 173 -1.91 3.15 -27.31
C VAL A 173 -2.43 1.79 -26.82
N HIS A 174 -1.72 0.70 -27.16
CA HIS A 174 -2.08 -0.65 -26.73
C HIS A 174 -1.86 -0.83 -25.22
N MET A 175 -0.76 -0.27 -24.70
CA MET A 175 -0.48 -0.30 -23.27
C MET A 175 -1.54 0.45 -22.49
N LYS A 176 -1.91 1.63 -22.97
CA LYS A 176 -3.00 2.40 -22.40
C LYS A 176 -4.31 1.62 -22.42
N ALA A 177 -4.64 0.94 -23.51
CA ALA A 177 -5.86 0.15 -23.63
C ALA A 177 -5.92 -1.00 -22.61
N ILE A 178 -4.81 -1.71 -22.35
CA ILE A 178 -4.74 -2.76 -21.32
C ILE A 178 -5.00 -2.14 -19.94
N SER A 179 -4.33 -1.04 -19.62
CA SER A 179 -4.51 -0.31 -18.37
C SER A 179 -5.97 0.13 -18.18
N ASP A 180 -6.60 0.67 -19.23
CA ASP A 180 -8.00 1.11 -19.21
C ASP A 180 -8.96 -0.07 -18.94
N LYS A 181 -8.70 -1.25 -19.53
CA LYS A 181 -9.54 -2.45 -19.29
C LYS A 181 -9.43 -2.98 -17.85
N LEU A 182 -8.24 -3.05 -17.30
CA LEU A 182 -8.07 -3.38 -15.88
C LEU A 182 -8.75 -2.37 -14.96
N LYS A 183 -8.72 -1.10 -15.35
CA LYS A 183 -9.40 -0.03 -14.63
C LYS A 183 -10.92 -0.16 -14.67
N GLU A 184 -11.52 -0.48 -15.83
CA GLU A 184 -12.96 -0.71 -15.97
C GLU A 184 -13.45 -1.80 -15.00
N GLU A 185 -12.74 -2.94 -14.91
CA GLU A 185 -13.07 -4.03 -13.99
C GLU A 185 -12.96 -3.61 -12.52
N LEU A 186 -11.87 -2.94 -12.15
CA LEU A 186 -11.66 -2.46 -10.79
C LEU A 186 -12.74 -1.43 -10.40
N GLU A 187 -13.04 -0.47 -11.26
CA GLU A 187 -14.03 0.57 -10.98
C GLU A 187 -15.45 0.01 -10.86
N ALA A 188 -15.79 -1.02 -11.65
CA ALA A 188 -17.07 -1.74 -11.52
C ALA A 188 -17.21 -2.41 -10.14
N ILE A 189 -16.15 -3.07 -9.67
CA ILE A 189 -16.12 -3.69 -8.33
C ILE A 189 -16.17 -2.63 -7.24
N ALA A 190 -15.39 -1.55 -7.36
CA ALA A 190 -15.39 -0.45 -6.41
C ALA A 190 -16.78 0.18 -6.27
N LEU A 191 -17.44 0.44 -7.40
CA LEU A 191 -18.80 0.98 -7.42
C LEU A 191 -19.81 0.02 -6.73
N ALA A 192 -19.74 -1.27 -7.01
CA ALA A 192 -20.61 -2.27 -6.39
C ALA A 192 -20.38 -2.37 -4.87
N LYS A 193 -19.16 -2.11 -4.39
CA LYS A 193 -18.82 -1.99 -2.96
C LYS A 193 -19.14 -0.62 -2.36
N GLY A 194 -19.73 0.31 -3.11
CA GLY A 194 -20.07 1.66 -2.64
C GLY A 194 -18.86 2.58 -2.43
N ILE A 195 -17.75 2.33 -3.11
CA ILE A 195 -16.50 3.08 -2.97
C ILE A 195 -16.41 4.14 -4.08
N ASP A 196 -16.36 5.40 -3.68
CA ASP A 196 -16.28 6.56 -4.56
C ASP A 196 -14.89 7.19 -4.51
N MET A 197 -14.00 6.73 -5.37
CA MET A 197 -12.61 7.22 -5.44
C MET A 197 -12.48 8.69 -5.86
N SER A 198 -13.56 9.37 -6.25
CA SER A 198 -13.54 10.82 -6.52
C SER A 198 -13.40 11.64 -5.24
N LYS A 199 -13.69 11.05 -4.07
CA LYS A 199 -13.54 11.66 -2.75
C LYS A 199 -12.11 11.69 -2.23
N VAL A 200 -11.18 11.07 -2.95
CA VAL A 200 -9.77 11.08 -2.57
C VAL A 200 -9.20 12.49 -2.66
N GLU A 201 -8.65 12.96 -1.56
CA GLU A 201 -8.02 14.26 -1.50
C GLU A 201 -6.69 14.27 -2.25
N ASN A 202 -6.59 15.10 -3.28
CA ASN A 202 -5.34 15.28 -4.01
C ASN A 202 -4.45 16.29 -3.27
N THR A 203 -3.75 15.82 -2.24
CA THR A 203 -2.86 16.65 -1.40
C THR A 203 -1.46 16.82 -1.98
N SER A 204 -1.14 16.22 -3.11
CA SER A 204 0.16 16.36 -3.76
C SER A 204 0.26 17.74 -4.41
N THR A 205 0.98 18.64 -3.76
CA THR A 205 1.32 19.98 -4.29
C THR A 205 2.43 19.93 -5.33
N GLN A 206 3.18 18.85 -5.39
CA GLN A 206 4.25 18.64 -6.37
C GLN A 206 4.00 17.32 -7.13
N ARG A 207 3.82 17.43 -8.45
CA ARG A 207 3.90 16.27 -9.32
C ARG A 207 5.38 15.86 -9.39
N SER A 208 5.75 14.81 -8.70
CA SER A 208 7.01 14.13 -8.96
C SER A 208 7.05 13.76 -10.45
N ALA A 209 8.02 14.30 -11.17
CA ALA A 209 8.28 13.89 -12.53
C ALA A 209 8.87 12.47 -12.50
N VAL A 210 8.01 11.47 -12.53
CA VAL A 210 8.44 10.07 -12.59
C VAL A 210 9.18 9.86 -13.92
N PRO A 211 10.46 9.45 -13.90
CA PRO A 211 11.22 9.24 -15.11
C PRO A 211 10.54 8.18 -16.01
N PRO A 212 10.55 8.32 -17.34
CA PRO A 212 9.95 7.33 -18.24
C PRO A 212 10.51 5.91 -18.06
N SER A 213 11.74 5.79 -17.61
CA SER A 213 12.40 4.51 -17.30
C SER A 213 12.02 3.92 -15.94
N ALA A 214 11.28 4.63 -15.09
CA ALA A 214 10.93 4.14 -13.76
C ALA A 214 10.14 2.84 -13.82
N ARG A 215 10.43 1.96 -12.88
CA ARG A 215 9.85 0.61 -12.78
C ARG A 215 9.10 0.52 -11.45
N TYR A 216 7.84 0.12 -11.51
CA TYR A 216 7.04 -0.08 -10.30
C TYR A 216 7.40 -1.39 -9.59
N SER A 217 6.90 -1.56 -8.38
CA SER A 217 7.30 -2.63 -7.46
C SER A 217 7.17 -4.04 -8.04
N THR A 218 6.10 -4.34 -8.78
CA THR A 218 5.90 -5.67 -9.38
C THR A 218 6.98 -5.99 -10.40
N LEU A 219 7.33 -5.03 -11.27
CA LEU A 219 8.41 -5.22 -12.22
C LEU A 219 9.78 -5.28 -11.54
N GLN A 220 9.99 -4.51 -10.47
CA GLN A 220 11.21 -4.63 -9.66
C GLN A 220 11.35 -6.00 -8.99
N ASP A 221 10.25 -6.63 -8.59
CA ASP A 221 10.25 -7.99 -8.05
C ASP A 221 10.63 -9.00 -9.14
N LEU A 222 10.07 -8.89 -10.34
CA LEU A 222 10.44 -9.74 -11.49
C LEU A 222 11.91 -9.59 -11.88
N ASP A 223 12.40 -8.35 -12.02
CA ASP A 223 13.81 -8.08 -12.35
C ASP A 223 14.79 -8.68 -11.33
N ALA A 224 14.36 -8.76 -10.09
CA ALA A 224 15.16 -9.33 -9.00
C ALA A 224 14.91 -10.83 -8.77
N GLY A 225 14.11 -11.49 -9.62
CA GLY A 225 13.74 -12.90 -9.48
C GLY A 225 12.97 -13.22 -8.21
N ARG A 226 12.21 -12.23 -7.68
CA ARG A 226 11.37 -12.42 -6.50
C ARG A 226 9.94 -12.75 -6.89
N GLN A 227 9.24 -13.44 -6.00
CA GLN A 227 7.80 -13.66 -6.14
C GLN A 227 7.06 -12.31 -6.10
N THR A 228 6.17 -12.10 -7.06
CA THR A 228 5.31 -10.91 -7.12
C THR A 228 4.13 -11.01 -6.16
N GLU A 229 3.42 -9.91 -5.98
CA GLU A 229 2.19 -9.83 -5.18
C GLU A 229 0.93 -9.90 -6.07
N ILE A 230 0.99 -10.63 -7.19
CA ILE A 230 -0.10 -10.70 -8.18
C ILE A 230 -1.41 -11.23 -7.58
N GLU A 231 -1.34 -12.17 -6.63
CA GLU A 231 -2.50 -12.71 -5.92
C GLU A 231 -3.21 -11.65 -5.05
N MET A 232 -2.46 -10.70 -4.51
CA MET A 232 -3.02 -9.57 -3.79
C MET A 232 -3.66 -8.55 -4.74
N PHE A 233 -3.14 -8.43 -5.96
CA PHE A 233 -3.68 -7.49 -6.95
C PHE A 233 -4.81 -8.12 -7.78
N SER A 234 -4.49 -8.84 -8.83
CA SER A 234 -5.53 -9.47 -9.68
C SER A 234 -6.29 -10.56 -8.95
N GLY A 235 -5.63 -11.38 -8.13
CA GLY A 235 -6.30 -12.46 -7.40
C GLY A 235 -7.40 -11.95 -6.46
N ALA A 236 -7.16 -10.88 -5.71
CA ALA A 236 -8.18 -10.28 -4.84
C ALA A 236 -9.34 -9.69 -5.66
N LEU A 237 -9.06 -9.02 -6.80
CA LEU A 237 -10.11 -8.50 -7.68
C LEU A 237 -11.00 -9.60 -8.27
N ILE A 238 -10.39 -10.70 -8.70
CA ILE A 238 -11.10 -11.87 -9.22
C ILE A 238 -12.03 -12.48 -8.15
N ARG A 239 -11.56 -12.59 -6.91
CA ARG A 239 -12.37 -13.09 -5.80
C ARG A 239 -13.58 -12.18 -5.55
N MET A 240 -13.35 -10.87 -5.42
CA MET A 240 -14.44 -9.89 -5.25
C MET A 240 -15.39 -9.87 -6.45
N GLY A 241 -14.88 -9.97 -7.67
CA GLY A 241 -15.69 -10.06 -8.87
C GLY A 241 -16.63 -11.27 -8.86
N LYS A 242 -16.14 -12.45 -8.46
CA LYS A 242 -16.95 -13.67 -8.31
C LYS A 242 -18.05 -13.51 -7.25
N GLU A 243 -17.72 -12.93 -6.10
CA GLU A 243 -18.67 -12.66 -5.02
C GLU A 243 -19.80 -11.69 -5.44
N LEU A 244 -19.47 -10.70 -6.26
CA LEU A 244 -20.39 -9.67 -6.72
C LEU A 244 -21.07 -9.99 -8.06
N GLY A 245 -20.70 -11.10 -8.72
CA GLY A 245 -21.18 -11.45 -10.06
C GLY A 245 -20.66 -10.52 -11.16
N ILE A 246 -19.52 -9.88 -10.97
CA ILE A 246 -18.88 -8.96 -11.92
C ILE A 246 -17.73 -9.70 -12.62
N PRO A 247 -17.74 -9.84 -13.96
CA PRO A 247 -16.68 -10.50 -14.71
C PRO A 247 -15.36 -9.71 -14.62
N THR A 248 -14.24 -10.45 -14.52
CA THR A 248 -12.88 -9.86 -14.44
C THR A 248 -11.91 -10.52 -15.44
N PRO A 249 -12.26 -10.65 -16.74
CA PRO A 249 -11.47 -11.41 -17.70
C PRO A 249 -10.05 -10.86 -17.90
N TYR A 250 -9.84 -9.54 -17.80
CA TYR A 250 -8.49 -8.96 -17.94
C TYR A 250 -7.63 -9.23 -16.72
N ASN A 251 -8.20 -9.21 -15.52
CA ASN A 251 -7.47 -9.60 -14.31
C ASN A 251 -7.19 -11.11 -14.27
N GLU A 252 -8.13 -11.96 -14.74
CA GLU A 252 -7.90 -13.40 -14.89
C GLU A 252 -6.78 -13.71 -15.87
N TYR A 253 -6.76 -13.04 -17.01
CA TYR A 253 -5.65 -13.13 -17.97
C TYR A 253 -4.34 -12.67 -17.36
N THR A 254 -4.33 -11.52 -16.69
CA THR A 254 -3.14 -10.96 -16.04
C THR A 254 -2.58 -11.88 -14.97
N LEU A 255 -3.43 -12.55 -14.19
CA LEU A 255 -3.03 -13.52 -13.17
C LEU A 255 -2.37 -14.76 -13.79
N SER A 256 -2.77 -15.11 -15.01
CA SER A 256 -2.29 -16.32 -15.71
C SER A 256 -0.93 -16.13 -16.42
N LEU A 257 -0.47 -14.89 -16.58
CA LEU A 257 0.81 -14.54 -17.20
C LEU A 257 1.94 -14.51 -16.19
#